data_bb1303c50b90ae7c71cdc211e9e339f6
#
_entry.id   bb1303c50b90ae7c71cdc211e9e339f6
#
_cell.length_a   1.000
_cell.length_b   1.000
_cell.length_c   1.000
_cell.angle_alpha   90.00
_cell.angle_beta   90.00
_cell.angle_gamma   90.00
#
_symmetry.space_group_name_H-M   'P 1'
#
loop_
_entity.id
_entity.type
_entity.pdbx_description
1 polymer ?
#
loop_
_entity_poly.entity_id
_entity_poly.type
_entity_poly.pdbx_seq_one_letter_code
_entity_poly.pdbx_strand_id
1 'polypeptide(L)'
;MRKILLASTALVAMSVSAANADLSISGSYSFEYAQTDGGVNTTGSDGNIKINSTSTADNGITYAVVGNYGIQDMGVEDLYLQMNGDFGTVFMGMGDDAYDRMDGVLGMNFDVEGNGQAAITRTMVGKWNSATESVNYISPSFGGVTVYGSVNDEDGKSGYGANYKNDMIEIMYQATGGGGTDSQVVGAAFTVAGVKIGAGSKEDKVGSAKATTSDLGLSYNFDGITLAATSATHKPNSGANSTYKSIGAKYSVAPGVSAIIENSDSDSAGTKTSRTFVSMTVAF
;
A
#
# COMPACT_ATOMS: atom_id res chain seq x y z
N MET A 1 -9.78 -29.76 -21.14
CA MET A 1 -9.19 -28.85 -20.17
C MET A 1 -10.22 -28.39 -19.13
N ARG A 2 -10.82 -29.32 -18.38
CA ARG A 2 -11.84 -29.04 -17.35
C ARG A 2 -11.57 -29.75 -16.00
N LYS A 3 -10.35 -30.21 -15.76
CA LYS A 3 -10.02 -31.06 -14.60
C LYS A 3 -9.05 -30.45 -13.59
N ILE A 4 -8.58 -29.22 -13.81
CA ILE A 4 -7.61 -28.56 -12.89
C ILE A 4 -8.31 -27.65 -11.87
N LEU A 5 -9.56 -27.25 -12.10
CA LEU A 5 -10.30 -26.36 -11.19
C LEU A 5 -10.95 -27.07 -9.98
N LEU A 6 -10.84 -28.37 -9.87
CA LEU A 6 -11.48 -29.14 -8.77
C LEU A 6 -10.49 -29.57 -7.67
N ALA A 7 -9.20 -29.27 -7.80
CA ALA A 7 -8.19 -29.64 -6.81
C ALA A 7 -8.06 -28.62 -5.66
N SER A 8 -8.50 -27.38 -5.86
CA SER A 8 -8.39 -26.34 -4.82
C SER A 8 -9.51 -26.38 -3.75
N THR A 9 -10.61 -27.09 -4.01
CA THR A 9 -11.74 -27.21 -3.07
C THR A 9 -11.68 -28.45 -2.18
N ALA A 10 -10.79 -29.38 -2.41
CA ALA A 10 -10.75 -30.65 -1.66
C ALA A 10 -9.85 -30.63 -0.40
N LEU A 11 -9.07 -29.57 -0.15
CA LEU A 11 -8.20 -29.51 1.03
C LEU A 11 -8.89 -28.92 2.28
N VAL A 12 -10.14 -28.45 2.15
CA VAL A 12 -10.89 -27.78 3.24
C VAL A 12 -11.70 -28.76 4.11
N ALA A 13 -11.70 -30.06 3.82
CA ALA A 13 -12.56 -31.02 4.51
C ALA A 13 -11.89 -31.76 5.69
N MET A 14 -10.86 -31.22 6.31
CA MET A 14 -10.40 -31.72 7.61
C MET A 14 -10.84 -30.77 8.73
N SER A 15 -12.15 -30.69 8.96
CA SER A 15 -12.70 -30.04 10.13
C SER A 15 -12.45 -30.90 11.36
N VAL A 16 -11.45 -30.56 12.14
CA VAL A 16 -11.40 -30.99 13.54
C VAL A 16 -12.42 -30.14 14.30
N SER A 17 -13.42 -30.78 14.82
CA SER A 17 -14.48 -30.19 15.64
C SER A 17 -13.89 -29.38 16.80
N ALA A 18 -14.05 -28.05 16.80
CA ALA A 18 -14.18 -27.16 17.94
C ALA A 18 -14.07 -25.65 17.60
N ALA A 19 -13.69 -25.26 16.42
CA ALA A 19 -13.82 -23.87 15.98
C ALA A 19 -14.26 -23.89 14.51
N ASN A 20 -15.43 -23.34 14.20
CA ASN A 20 -15.82 -23.09 12.81
C ASN A 20 -14.97 -21.94 12.27
N ALA A 21 -13.71 -22.23 11.94
CA ALA A 21 -12.83 -21.27 11.33
C ALA A 21 -12.85 -21.47 9.82
N ASP A 22 -13.24 -20.44 9.09
CA ASP A 22 -13.13 -20.42 7.64
C ASP A 22 -11.68 -20.17 7.25
N LEU A 23 -11.09 -21.09 6.49
CA LEU A 23 -9.74 -20.95 5.96
C LEU A 23 -9.82 -20.49 4.50
N SER A 24 -9.14 -19.41 4.18
CA SER A 24 -8.97 -18.94 2.80
C SER A 24 -7.48 -18.82 2.44
N ILE A 25 -7.18 -19.15 1.19
CA ILE A 25 -5.85 -18.98 0.61
C ILE A 25 -6.04 -18.14 -0.64
N SER A 26 -5.23 -17.09 -0.76
CA SER A 26 -5.17 -16.22 -1.93
C SER A 26 -3.73 -15.85 -2.21
N GLY A 27 -3.47 -15.21 -3.32
CA GLY A 27 -2.11 -14.77 -3.63
C GLY A 27 -2.04 -14.01 -4.93
N SER A 28 -0.84 -13.55 -5.24
CA SER A 28 -0.54 -12.92 -6.51
C SER A 28 0.87 -13.27 -6.96
N TYR A 29 1.10 -13.17 -8.25
CA TYR A 29 2.42 -13.23 -8.86
C TYR A 29 2.49 -12.20 -9.96
N SER A 30 3.56 -11.40 -9.98
CA SER A 30 3.88 -10.45 -11.03
C SER A 30 5.21 -10.79 -11.69
N PHE A 31 5.27 -10.59 -13.00
CA PHE A 31 6.51 -10.51 -13.75
C PHE A 31 6.72 -9.09 -14.23
N GLU A 32 7.95 -8.61 -14.11
CA GLU A 32 8.31 -7.22 -14.31
C GLU A 32 9.50 -7.09 -15.25
N TYR A 33 9.47 -6.06 -16.08
CA TYR A 33 10.57 -5.64 -16.92
C TYR A 33 10.73 -4.13 -16.82
N ALA A 34 11.95 -3.70 -16.62
CA ALA A 34 12.28 -2.28 -16.60
C ALA A 34 13.46 -1.98 -17.52
N GLN A 35 13.31 -0.93 -18.33
CA GLN A 35 14.35 -0.36 -19.18
C GLN A 35 14.71 1.03 -18.63
N THR A 36 15.99 1.24 -18.36
CA THR A 36 16.53 2.50 -17.86
C THR A 36 17.46 3.09 -18.92
N ASP A 37 17.25 4.37 -19.27
CA ASP A 37 18.09 5.05 -20.24
C ASP A 37 19.53 5.15 -19.74
N GLY A 38 20.48 4.68 -20.58
CA GLY A 38 21.90 4.65 -20.23
C GLY A 38 22.29 3.63 -19.17
N GLY A 39 21.34 2.81 -18.70
CA GLY A 39 21.52 1.81 -17.66
C GLY A 39 21.32 0.35 -18.15
N VAL A 40 21.29 -0.54 -17.20
CA VAL A 40 21.03 -1.97 -17.46
C VAL A 40 19.51 -2.22 -17.39
N ASN A 41 18.99 -2.96 -18.37
CA ASN A 41 17.62 -3.45 -18.29
C ASN A 41 17.51 -4.52 -17.21
N THR A 42 16.44 -4.50 -16.45
CA THR A 42 16.21 -5.45 -15.37
C THR A 42 14.91 -6.21 -15.58
N THR A 43 14.91 -7.47 -15.18
CA THR A 43 13.70 -8.27 -15.02
C THR A 43 13.56 -8.61 -13.56
N GLY A 44 12.34 -8.65 -13.07
CA GLY A 44 12.00 -9.03 -11.72
C GLY A 44 10.76 -9.90 -11.69
N SER A 45 10.52 -10.48 -10.57
CA SER A 45 9.25 -11.10 -10.23
C SER A 45 8.98 -10.84 -8.76
N ASP A 46 7.72 -10.67 -8.44
CA ASP A 46 7.24 -10.53 -7.08
C ASP A 46 5.97 -11.36 -6.91
N GLY A 47 5.68 -11.74 -5.68
CA GLY A 47 4.45 -12.45 -5.41
C GLY A 47 4.35 -12.92 -3.98
N ASN A 48 3.12 -13.15 -3.57
CA ASN A 48 2.82 -13.61 -2.22
C ASN A 48 1.73 -14.68 -2.18
N ILE A 49 1.70 -15.40 -1.06
CA ILE A 49 0.61 -16.29 -0.66
C ILE A 49 0.10 -15.80 0.70
N LYS A 50 -1.20 -15.50 0.75
CA LYS A 50 -1.89 -15.10 1.96
C LYS A 50 -2.77 -16.23 2.46
N ILE A 51 -2.60 -16.59 3.72
CA ILE A 51 -3.41 -17.56 4.44
C ILE A 51 -4.21 -16.80 5.50
N ASN A 52 -5.52 -16.94 5.48
CA ASN A 52 -6.40 -16.29 6.44
C ASN A 52 -7.34 -17.31 7.07
N SER A 53 -7.35 -17.37 8.40
CA SER A 53 -8.28 -18.20 9.18
C SER A 53 -9.17 -17.28 9.99
N THR A 54 -10.50 -17.39 9.80
CA THR A 54 -11.48 -16.47 10.37
C THR A 54 -12.52 -17.23 11.19
N SER A 55 -12.85 -16.71 12.36
CA SER A 55 -13.93 -17.23 13.24
C SER A 55 -14.75 -16.08 13.81
N THR A 56 -16.07 -16.23 13.89
CA THR A 56 -16.96 -15.25 14.49
C THR A 56 -17.52 -15.79 15.80
N ALA A 57 -17.36 -15.05 16.88
CA ALA A 57 -17.91 -15.37 18.18
C ALA A 57 -19.40 -14.98 18.29
N ASP A 58 -20.11 -15.54 19.28
CA ASP A 58 -21.55 -15.29 19.50
C ASP A 58 -21.90 -13.83 19.76
N ASN A 59 -20.93 -13.03 20.22
CA ASN A 59 -21.07 -11.57 20.43
C ASN A 59 -20.87 -10.75 19.15
N GLY A 60 -20.73 -11.39 17.98
CA GLY A 60 -20.57 -10.74 16.69
C GLY A 60 -19.13 -10.28 16.37
N ILE A 61 -18.18 -10.47 17.28
CA ILE A 61 -16.78 -10.14 17.01
C ILE A 61 -16.16 -11.21 16.12
N THR A 62 -15.57 -10.78 15.01
CA THR A 62 -14.80 -11.65 14.11
C THR A 62 -13.32 -11.58 14.45
N TYR A 63 -12.73 -12.73 14.65
CA TYR A 63 -11.29 -12.93 14.87
C TYR A 63 -10.67 -13.53 13.61
N ALA A 64 -9.52 -13.05 13.20
CA ALA A 64 -8.78 -13.62 12.10
C ALA A 64 -7.29 -13.73 12.45
N VAL A 65 -6.66 -14.82 12.01
CA VAL A 65 -5.20 -14.94 11.96
C VAL A 65 -4.80 -14.85 10.51
N VAL A 66 -3.92 -13.90 10.20
CA VAL A 66 -3.47 -13.62 8.84
C VAL A 66 -1.98 -13.86 8.76
N GLY A 67 -1.56 -14.70 7.80
CA GLY A 67 -0.16 -14.87 7.41
C GLY A 67 0.01 -14.53 5.94
N ASN A 68 0.99 -13.69 5.61
CA ASN A 68 1.41 -13.34 4.26
C ASN A 68 2.87 -13.75 4.06
N TYR A 69 3.15 -14.45 2.96
CA TYR A 69 4.45 -15.05 2.69
C TYR A 69 4.90 -14.68 1.29
N GLY A 70 6.09 -14.11 1.14
CA GLY A 70 6.72 -13.89 -0.15
C GLY A 70 6.99 -15.20 -0.88
N ILE A 71 6.62 -15.28 -2.16
CA ILE A 71 6.81 -16.52 -2.95
C ILE A 71 8.30 -16.76 -3.24
N GLN A 72 9.08 -15.72 -3.39
CA GLN A 72 10.47 -15.81 -3.82
C GLN A 72 11.40 -16.44 -2.77
N ASP A 73 11.21 -16.10 -1.53
CA ASP A 73 12.09 -16.50 -0.42
C ASP A 73 11.35 -17.25 0.69
N MET A 74 10.02 -17.39 0.56
CA MET A 74 9.14 -17.93 1.60
C MET A 74 9.27 -17.18 2.94
N GLY A 75 9.73 -15.93 2.87
CA GLY A 75 9.81 -15.03 4.00
C GLY A 75 8.42 -14.65 4.51
N VAL A 76 8.31 -14.47 5.83
CA VAL A 76 7.08 -13.93 6.43
C VAL A 76 7.07 -12.42 6.21
N GLU A 77 6.06 -11.93 5.50
CA GLU A 77 5.83 -10.50 5.30
C GLU A 77 4.91 -9.94 6.38
N ASP A 78 3.80 -10.65 6.65
CA ASP A 78 2.86 -10.31 7.70
C ASP A 78 2.50 -11.55 8.53
N LEU A 79 2.32 -11.36 9.83
CA LEU A 79 1.72 -12.36 10.72
C LEU A 79 1.05 -11.65 11.89
N TYR A 80 -0.28 -11.60 11.88
CA TYR A 80 -1.02 -10.86 12.90
C TYR A 80 -2.37 -11.48 13.24
N LEU A 81 -2.85 -11.17 14.45
CA LEU A 81 -4.21 -11.38 14.89
C LEU A 81 -5.03 -10.11 14.60
N GLN A 82 -6.21 -10.28 14.00
CA GLN A 82 -7.17 -9.21 13.75
C GLN A 82 -8.47 -9.47 14.47
N MET A 83 -9.07 -8.42 15.02
CA MET A 83 -10.41 -8.41 15.63
C MET A 83 -11.24 -7.33 14.96
N ASN A 84 -12.44 -7.70 14.47
CA ASN A 84 -13.40 -6.78 13.85
C ASN A 84 -14.71 -6.81 14.60
N GLY A 85 -15.29 -5.66 14.84
CA GLY A 85 -16.59 -5.49 15.49
C GLY A 85 -17.16 -4.11 15.26
N ASP A 86 -18.25 -3.77 15.94
CA ASP A 86 -18.87 -2.44 15.87
C ASP A 86 -17.92 -1.32 16.36
N PHE A 87 -16.91 -1.68 17.13
CA PHE A 87 -15.84 -0.77 17.58
C PHE A 87 -14.81 -0.46 16.49
N GLY A 88 -14.84 -1.14 15.35
CA GLY A 88 -13.84 -1.06 14.29
C GLY A 88 -12.92 -2.27 14.24
N THR A 89 -11.66 -2.06 13.84
CA THR A 89 -10.65 -3.11 13.65
C THR A 89 -9.47 -2.86 14.57
N VAL A 90 -9.07 -3.89 15.32
CA VAL A 90 -7.79 -3.96 16.04
C VAL A 90 -6.97 -5.08 15.41
N PHE A 91 -5.71 -4.83 15.12
CA PHE A 91 -4.78 -5.88 14.70
C PHE A 91 -3.46 -5.77 15.45
N MET A 92 -2.90 -6.93 15.81
CA MET A 92 -1.75 -7.06 16.68
C MET A 92 -0.80 -8.10 16.10
N GLY A 93 0.46 -7.77 15.97
CA GLY A 93 1.50 -8.63 15.46
C GLY A 93 2.38 -7.92 14.45
N MET A 94 3.06 -8.71 13.63
CA MET A 94 3.97 -8.27 12.60
C MET A 94 3.20 -7.96 11.32
N GLY A 95 3.41 -6.80 10.72
CA GLY A 95 2.78 -6.39 9.45
C GLY A 95 2.63 -4.89 9.34
N ASP A 96 1.94 -4.48 8.27
CA ASP A 96 1.69 -3.07 7.97
C ASP A 96 0.95 -2.38 9.11
N ASP A 97 1.38 -1.19 9.44
CA ASP A 97 0.72 -0.35 10.42
C ASP A 97 -0.63 0.21 9.90
N ALA A 98 -1.39 0.89 10.79
CA ALA A 98 -2.70 1.41 10.43
C ALA A 98 -2.62 2.54 9.38
N TYR A 99 -1.48 3.23 9.28
CA TYR A 99 -1.29 4.31 8.29
C TYR A 99 -1.15 3.76 6.90
N ASP A 100 -0.37 2.69 6.74
CA ASP A 100 -0.14 2.03 5.46
C ASP A 100 -1.44 1.44 4.91
N ARG A 101 -2.27 0.88 5.80
CA ARG A 101 -3.60 0.38 5.42
C ARG A 101 -4.60 1.46 4.98
N MET A 102 -4.34 2.71 5.38
CA MET A 102 -5.20 3.86 5.08
C MET A 102 -4.63 4.77 3.98
N ASP A 103 -3.61 4.32 3.26
CA ASP A 103 -2.83 5.13 2.32
C ASP A 103 -3.47 5.41 0.95
N GLY A 104 -4.71 5.17 0.77
CA GLY A 104 -5.36 5.24 -0.55
C GLY A 104 -5.53 6.64 -1.19
N VAL A 105 -5.31 7.73 -0.44
CA VAL A 105 -5.74 9.08 -0.89
C VAL A 105 -4.90 9.61 -2.04
N LEU A 106 -3.59 9.45 -1.96
CA LEU A 106 -2.65 10.06 -2.91
C LEU A 106 -2.12 9.10 -3.98
N GLY A 107 -2.43 7.81 -3.85
CA GLY A 107 -2.00 6.77 -4.78
C GLY A 107 -2.60 6.92 -6.17
N MET A 108 -2.01 7.77 -7.01
CA MET A 108 -2.42 7.96 -8.39
C MET A 108 -1.43 7.43 -9.41
N ASN A 109 -0.30 6.94 -8.97
CA ASN A 109 0.67 6.18 -9.76
C ASN A 109 0.37 4.68 -9.61
N PHE A 110 0.98 3.87 -10.48
CA PHE A 110 0.72 2.43 -10.50
C PHE A 110 1.60 1.64 -9.54
N ASP A 111 2.27 2.30 -8.61
CA ASP A 111 3.10 1.57 -7.66
C ASP A 111 3.97 0.48 -8.30
N VAL A 112 4.91 0.96 -9.03
CA VAL A 112 5.82 0.09 -9.72
C VAL A 112 6.97 -0.21 -8.79
N GLU A 113 6.98 -1.43 -8.23
CA GLU A 113 8.08 -1.91 -7.42
C GLU A 113 9.43 -1.83 -8.15
N GLY A 114 10.50 -1.63 -7.39
CA GLY A 114 11.84 -1.48 -7.94
C GLY A 114 12.12 -0.12 -8.57
N ASN A 115 11.13 0.74 -8.68
CA ASN A 115 11.33 2.13 -9.05
C ASN A 115 11.50 2.98 -7.78
N GLY A 116 12.68 3.03 -7.18
CA GLY A 116 12.95 3.77 -5.94
C GLY A 116 12.44 5.23 -5.89
N GLN A 117 11.87 5.68 -6.99
CA GLN A 117 11.23 6.98 -7.18
C GLN A 117 9.76 6.98 -6.75
N ALA A 118 9.07 5.86 -6.85
CA ALA A 118 7.69 5.73 -6.36
C ALA A 118 7.59 6.01 -4.86
N ALA A 119 8.66 5.72 -4.10
CA ALA A 119 8.76 6.03 -2.68
C ALA A 119 8.68 7.54 -2.37
N ILE A 120 8.91 8.44 -3.33
CA ILE A 120 8.79 9.88 -3.10
C ILE A 120 7.31 10.30 -3.06
N THR A 121 6.50 9.80 -3.99
CA THR A 121 5.08 10.15 -4.12
C THR A 121 4.17 9.43 -3.14
N ARG A 122 4.64 8.31 -2.59
CA ARG A 122 3.94 7.49 -1.59
C ARG A 122 4.31 7.83 -0.18
N THR A 123 4.77 8.98 0.05
CA THR A 123 5.31 9.31 1.33
C THR A 123 4.27 9.41 2.42
N MET A 124 3.93 8.26 2.90
CA MET A 124 3.28 8.08 4.16
C MET A 124 4.22 8.48 5.30
N VAL A 125 3.66 8.79 6.42
CA VAL A 125 4.43 8.91 7.66
C VAL A 125 5.16 7.61 7.91
N GLY A 126 6.45 7.72 8.12
CA GLY A 126 7.45 6.68 8.33
C GLY A 126 6.93 5.27 8.52
N LYS A 127 6.88 4.51 7.42
CA LYS A 127 6.64 3.08 7.46
C LYS A 127 7.46 2.45 8.57
N TRP A 128 6.79 1.67 9.40
CA TRP A 128 7.50 0.76 10.29
C TRP A 128 8.00 -0.41 9.47
N ASN A 129 9.09 -0.98 9.90
CA ASN A 129 9.52 -2.24 9.32
C ASN A 129 8.41 -3.28 9.56
N SER A 130 7.90 -3.90 8.51
CA SER A 130 6.87 -4.96 8.58
C SER A 130 7.28 -6.14 9.48
N ALA A 131 8.58 -6.30 9.75
CA ALA A 131 9.10 -7.30 10.69
C ALA A 131 8.92 -6.94 12.17
N THR A 132 8.35 -5.77 12.50
CA THR A 132 8.22 -5.29 13.88
C THR A 132 6.80 -5.45 14.41
N GLU A 133 6.66 -6.01 15.60
CA GLU A 133 5.37 -6.19 16.24
C GLU A 133 4.73 -4.85 16.63
N SER A 134 3.45 -4.72 16.36
CA SER A 134 2.70 -3.50 16.63
C SER A 134 1.27 -3.78 17.06
N VAL A 135 0.64 -2.78 17.70
CA VAL A 135 -0.80 -2.75 17.97
C VAL A 135 -1.40 -1.61 17.19
N ASN A 136 -2.42 -1.93 16.41
CA ASN A 136 -3.02 -1.02 15.45
C ASN A 136 -4.54 -0.99 15.64
N TYR A 137 -5.11 0.19 15.43
CA TYR A 137 -6.55 0.41 15.49
C TYR A 137 -7.04 1.24 14.32
N ILE A 138 -8.16 0.84 13.74
CA ILE A 138 -8.91 1.60 12.73
C ILE A 138 -10.36 1.67 13.17
N SER A 139 -10.92 2.88 13.34
CA SER A 139 -12.31 3.08 13.73
C SER A 139 -13.29 2.67 12.62
N PRO A 140 -14.56 2.42 12.94
CA PRO A 140 -15.62 2.49 11.96
C PRO A 140 -15.64 3.87 11.29
N SER A 141 -16.24 3.94 10.09
CA SER A 141 -16.47 5.24 9.44
C SER A 141 -17.69 5.93 10.04
N PHE A 142 -17.53 7.14 10.52
CA PHE A 142 -18.59 8.00 11.03
C PHE A 142 -18.79 9.21 10.12
N GLY A 143 -19.84 9.18 9.30
CA GLY A 143 -20.11 10.27 8.34
C GLY A 143 -18.99 10.46 7.32
N GLY A 144 -18.29 9.38 6.93
CA GLY A 144 -17.15 9.42 6.03
C GLY A 144 -15.80 9.62 6.75
N VAL A 145 -15.78 9.88 8.05
CA VAL A 145 -14.54 10.05 8.83
C VAL A 145 -14.11 8.71 9.44
N THR A 146 -12.87 8.33 9.24
CA THR A 146 -12.20 7.20 9.90
C THR A 146 -10.97 7.73 10.63
N VAL A 147 -10.78 7.35 11.89
CA VAL A 147 -9.57 7.64 12.66
C VAL A 147 -8.79 6.35 12.90
N TYR A 148 -7.48 6.47 12.98
CA TYR A 148 -6.61 5.31 13.15
C TYR A 148 -5.35 5.66 13.92
N GLY A 149 -4.72 4.64 14.49
CA GLY A 149 -3.49 4.79 15.24
C GLY A 149 -2.74 3.48 15.39
N SER A 150 -1.44 3.61 15.63
CA SER A 150 -0.52 2.51 15.78
C SER A 150 0.51 2.81 16.89
N VAL A 151 0.91 1.77 17.60
CA VAL A 151 1.97 1.82 18.60
C VAL A 151 2.89 0.64 18.36
N ASN A 152 4.19 0.94 18.29
CA ASN A 152 5.25 -0.04 18.21
C ASN A 152 6.16 0.15 19.43
N ASP A 153 6.26 -0.87 20.28
CA ASP A 153 7.00 -0.79 21.53
C ASP A 153 8.52 -0.95 21.31
N GLU A 154 8.92 -1.70 20.29
CA GLU A 154 10.32 -2.04 20.03
C GLU A 154 11.12 -0.81 19.55
N ASP A 155 10.52 0.02 18.70
CA ASP A 155 11.14 1.25 18.18
C ASP A 155 10.70 2.52 18.93
N GLY A 156 9.78 2.40 19.89
CA GLY A 156 9.19 3.53 20.60
C GLY A 156 8.44 4.49 19.67
N LYS A 157 7.99 4.01 18.51
CA LYS A 157 7.24 4.81 17.54
C LYS A 157 5.75 4.70 17.81
N SER A 158 5.07 5.79 17.62
CA SER A 158 3.61 5.83 17.64
C SER A 158 3.12 6.82 16.59
N GLY A 159 1.87 6.68 16.21
CA GLY A 159 1.30 7.64 15.33
C GLY A 159 -0.21 7.50 15.22
N TYR A 160 -0.81 8.44 14.55
CA TYR A 160 -2.23 8.54 14.37
C TYR A 160 -2.58 9.24 13.07
N GLY A 161 -3.81 9.03 12.62
CA GLY A 161 -4.32 9.69 11.44
C GLY A 161 -5.84 9.74 11.41
N ALA A 162 -6.32 10.52 10.48
CA ALA A 162 -7.73 10.60 10.15
C ALA A 162 -7.89 10.74 8.63
N ASN A 163 -8.91 10.06 8.10
CA ASN A 163 -9.30 10.14 6.72
C ASN A 163 -10.78 10.53 6.63
N TYR A 164 -11.11 11.48 5.78
CA TYR A 164 -12.48 11.76 5.35
C TYR A 164 -12.65 11.32 3.91
N LYS A 165 -13.65 10.52 3.63
CA LYS A 165 -13.94 10.02 2.29
C LYS A 165 -15.42 10.02 2.01
N ASN A 166 -15.81 10.55 0.84
CA ASN A 166 -17.10 10.37 0.22
C ASN A 166 -16.91 10.08 -1.29
N ASP A 167 -17.99 10.09 -2.07
CA ASP A 167 -17.93 9.76 -3.50
C ASP A 167 -17.06 10.72 -4.33
N MET A 168 -16.84 11.94 -3.88
CA MET A 168 -16.14 12.99 -4.63
C MET A 168 -14.84 13.44 -3.95
N ILE A 169 -14.80 13.43 -2.63
CA ILE A 169 -13.71 14.06 -1.87
C ILE A 169 -13.07 13.05 -0.95
N GLU A 170 -11.76 13.06 -0.91
CA GLU A 170 -10.94 12.31 0.02
C GLU A 170 -9.91 13.26 0.63
N ILE A 171 -9.81 13.30 1.97
CA ILE A 171 -8.87 14.13 2.70
C ILE A 171 -8.19 13.28 3.76
N MET A 172 -6.89 13.38 3.90
CA MET A 172 -6.09 12.60 4.83
C MET A 172 -5.15 13.49 5.64
N TYR A 173 -5.00 13.15 6.91
CA TYR A 173 -3.94 13.63 7.77
C TYR A 173 -3.33 12.45 8.52
N GLN A 174 -2.00 12.41 8.59
CA GLN A 174 -1.26 11.41 9.37
C GLN A 174 -0.09 12.08 10.09
N ALA A 175 0.27 11.58 11.26
CA ALA A 175 1.45 11.98 11.98
C ALA A 175 2.06 10.81 12.74
N THR A 176 3.38 10.72 12.71
CA THR A 176 4.17 9.77 13.52
C THR A 176 5.22 10.53 14.31
N GLY A 177 5.58 9.97 15.47
CA GLY A 177 6.68 10.45 16.29
C GLY A 177 7.36 9.28 17.01
N GLY A 178 8.56 9.53 17.51
CA GLY A 178 9.41 8.55 18.16
C GLY A 178 10.53 8.04 17.24
N GLY A 179 11.47 7.28 17.80
CA GLY A 179 12.61 6.76 17.03
C GLY A 179 13.54 7.84 16.43
N GLY A 180 13.41 9.10 16.85
CA GLY A 180 14.26 10.21 16.40
C GLY A 180 13.79 10.92 15.13
N THR A 181 12.68 10.50 14.52
CA THR A 181 12.08 11.16 13.35
C THR A 181 10.59 11.40 13.60
N ASP A 182 10.16 12.65 13.44
CA ASP A 182 8.74 13.02 13.41
C ASP A 182 8.32 13.24 11.95
N SER A 183 7.20 12.68 11.54
CA SER A 183 6.66 12.81 10.19
C SER A 183 5.20 13.27 10.23
N GLN A 184 4.82 14.11 9.28
CA GLN A 184 3.43 14.53 9.07
C GLN A 184 3.10 14.49 7.58
N VAL A 185 1.91 13.98 7.24
CA VAL A 185 1.37 13.97 5.88
C VAL A 185 0.00 14.62 5.89
N VAL A 186 -0.26 15.46 4.91
CA VAL A 186 -1.59 15.96 4.57
C VAL A 186 -1.83 15.76 3.09
N GLY A 187 -3.01 15.30 2.72
CA GLY A 187 -3.40 15.11 1.34
C GLY A 187 -4.88 15.30 1.11
N ALA A 188 -5.22 15.64 -0.11
CA ALA A 188 -6.60 15.73 -0.56
C ALA A 188 -6.73 15.27 -2.02
N ALA A 189 -7.84 14.63 -2.35
CA ALA A 189 -8.20 14.27 -3.71
C ALA A 189 -9.66 14.58 -3.99
N PHE A 190 -9.95 14.86 -5.26
CA PHE A 190 -11.28 15.10 -5.79
C PHE A 190 -11.54 14.18 -6.97
N THR A 191 -12.70 13.54 -7.00
CA THR A 191 -13.11 12.62 -8.07
C THR A 191 -14.41 13.09 -8.71
N VAL A 192 -14.41 13.22 -10.03
CA VAL A 192 -15.61 13.53 -10.82
C VAL A 192 -15.54 12.87 -12.19
N ALA A 193 -16.63 12.24 -12.61
CA ALA A 193 -16.76 11.59 -13.92
C ALA A 193 -15.58 10.65 -14.26
N GLY A 194 -15.10 9.87 -13.27
CA GLY A 194 -13.97 8.93 -13.45
C GLY A 194 -12.57 9.57 -13.39
N VAL A 195 -12.50 10.91 -13.32
CA VAL A 195 -11.23 11.63 -13.15
C VAL A 195 -10.98 11.88 -11.67
N LYS A 196 -9.83 11.45 -11.15
CA LYS A 196 -9.35 11.77 -9.80
C LYS A 196 -8.14 12.70 -9.90
N ILE A 197 -8.17 13.80 -9.18
CA ILE A 197 -7.06 14.75 -9.03
C ILE A 197 -6.74 14.83 -7.55
N GLY A 198 -5.47 14.71 -7.17
CA GLY A 198 -5.05 14.81 -5.78
C GLY A 198 -3.70 15.45 -5.62
N ALA A 199 -3.49 16.01 -4.45
CA ALA A 199 -2.24 16.63 -4.04
C ALA A 199 -1.95 16.32 -2.58
N GLY A 200 -0.67 16.26 -2.23
CA GLY A 200 -0.24 16.05 -0.87
C GLY A 200 1.10 16.67 -0.54
N SER A 201 1.37 16.70 0.75
CA SER A 201 2.65 17.14 1.29
C SER A 201 3.01 16.31 2.51
N LYS A 202 4.27 15.88 2.55
CA LYS A 202 4.90 15.25 3.71
C LYS A 202 6.00 16.14 4.25
N GLU A 203 6.11 16.20 5.55
CA GLU A 203 7.20 16.83 6.28
C GLU A 203 7.84 15.82 7.22
N ASP A 204 9.15 15.63 7.09
CA ASP A 204 9.97 14.80 7.98
C ASP A 204 10.91 15.71 8.78
N LYS A 205 10.97 15.50 10.10
CA LYS A 205 11.87 16.22 11.02
C LYS A 205 12.79 15.25 11.75
N VAL A 206 14.08 15.56 11.76
CA VAL A 206 15.10 14.90 12.59
C VAL A 206 15.82 15.98 13.36
N GLY A 207 15.49 16.11 14.64
CA GLY A 207 15.93 17.25 15.46
C GLY A 207 15.42 18.57 14.87
N SER A 208 16.31 19.49 14.51
CA SER A 208 15.96 20.75 13.83
C SER A 208 15.96 20.67 12.31
N ALA A 209 16.41 19.55 11.75
CA ALA A 209 16.47 19.34 10.30
C ALA A 209 15.08 19.00 9.75
N LYS A 210 14.70 19.61 8.62
CA LYS A 210 13.40 19.46 7.99
C LYS A 210 13.56 19.10 6.53
N ALA A 211 12.91 18.03 6.08
CA ALA A 211 12.72 17.70 4.68
C ALA A 211 11.22 17.78 4.33
N THR A 212 10.90 18.16 3.09
CA THR A 212 9.51 18.24 2.63
C THR A 212 9.40 17.55 1.27
N THR A 213 8.38 16.72 1.12
CA THR A 213 7.96 16.16 -0.16
C THR A 213 6.56 16.66 -0.48
N SER A 214 6.32 17.07 -1.72
CA SER A 214 4.99 17.44 -2.20
C SER A 214 4.75 16.79 -3.56
N ASP A 215 3.51 16.40 -3.79
CA ASP A 215 3.08 15.69 -5.00
C ASP A 215 1.74 16.21 -5.53
N LEU A 216 1.54 15.95 -6.81
CA LEU A 216 0.30 16.17 -7.54
C LEU A 216 0.08 14.97 -8.45
N GLY A 217 -1.13 14.44 -8.47
CA GLY A 217 -1.49 13.31 -9.32
C GLY A 217 -2.83 13.52 -10.02
N LEU A 218 -2.96 12.83 -11.15
CA LEU A 218 -4.17 12.75 -11.96
C LEU A 218 -4.37 11.29 -12.37
N SER A 219 -5.58 10.77 -12.22
CA SER A 219 -5.94 9.48 -12.83
C SER A 219 -7.32 9.53 -13.47
N TYR A 220 -7.51 8.66 -14.46
CA TYR A 220 -8.78 8.50 -15.17
C TYR A 220 -9.06 7.03 -15.41
N ASN A 221 -10.24 6.59 -14.97
CA ASN A 221 -10.69 5.20 -15.11
C ASN A 221 -11.80 5.13 -16.15
N PHE A 222 -11.65 4.26 -17.15
CA PHE A 222 -12.66 3.99 -18.17
C PHE A 222 -12.47 2.57 -18.74
N ASP A 223 -13.54 1.84 -18.86
CA ASP A 223 -13.63 0.54 -19.57
C ASP A 223 -12.47 -0.44 -19.25
N GLY A 224 -12.16 -0.61 -17.96
CA GLY A 224 -11.09 -1.50 -17.51
C GLY A 224 -9.67 -0.95 -17.69
N ILE A 225 -9.54 0.29 -18.18
CA ILE A 225 -8.26 1.00 -18.31
C ILE A 225 -8.18 2.08 -17.23
N THR A 226 -7.05 2.18 -16.56
CA THR A 226 -6.69 3.31 -15.70
C THR A 226 -5.51 4.02 -16.34
N LEU A 227 -5.65 5.30 -16.62
CA LEU A 227 -4.53 6.17 -16.96
C LEU A 227 -4.13 6.97 -15.72
N ALA A 228 -2.84 7.16 -15.49
CA ALA A 228 -2.37 7.97 -14.37
C ALA A 228 -1.12 8.78 -14.76
N ALA A 229 -1.00 9.96 -14.14
CA ALA A 229 0.18 10.79 -14.22
C ALA A 229 0.45 11.42 -12.85
N THR A 230 1.71 11.49 -12.44
CA THR A 230 2.13 12.10 -11.17
C THR A 230 3.33 13.00 -11.35
N SER A 231 3.47 13.96 -10.45
CA SER A 231 4.65 14.79 -10.32
C SER A 231 4.94 15.04 -8.85
N ALA A 232 6.17 14.82 -8.42
CA ALA A 232 6.59 15.07 -7.05
C ALA A 232 7.87 15.87 -6.98
N THR A 233 8.05 16.57 -5.86
CA THR A 233 9.27 17.31 -5.54
C THR A 233 9.66 17.00 -4.11
N HIS A 234 10.87 16.52 -3.91
CA HIS A 234 11.50 16.36 -2.61
C HIS A 234 12.50 17.48 -2.37
N LYS A 235 12.34 18.18 -1.26
CA LYS A 235 13.23 19.22 -0.74
C LYS A 235 13.91 18.69 0.51
N PRO A 236 15.16 18.20 0.42
CA PRO A 236 15.89 17.74 1.59
C PRO A 236 16.22 18.93 2.50
N ASN A 237 16.58 18.64 3.73
CA ASN A 237 17.02 19.64 4.70
C ASN A 237 18.31 20.37 4.23
N SER A 238 19.13 19.71 3.41
CA SER A 238 20.34 20.27 2.80
C SER A 238 20.60 19.62 1.45
N GLY A 239 21.22 20.34 0.52
CA GLY A 239 21.49 19.87 -0.83
C GLY A 239 20.44 20.30 -1.85
N ALA A 240 20.53 19.73 -3.05
CA ALA A 240 19.64 20.06 -4.14
C ALA A 240 18.32 19.29 -4.06
N ASN A 241 17.26 19.89 -4.60
CA ASN A 241 15.96 19.24 -4.71
C ASN A 241 16.03 18.05 -5.68
N SER A 242 15.16 17.08 -5.44
CA SER A 242 14.89 15.99 -6.39
C SER A 242 13.47 16.12 -6.93
N THR A 243 13.26 15.77 -8.19
CA THR A 243 11.94 15.77 -8.82
C THR A 243 11.67 14.40 -9.43
N TYR A 244 10.41 14.05 -9.48
CA TYR A 244 9.91 12.83 -10.08
C TYR A 244 8.65 13.10 -10.89
N LYS A 245 8.51 12.44 -12.03
CA LYS A 245 7.30 12.48 -12.86
C LYS A 245 7.05 11.09 -13.42
N SER A 246 5.79 10.68 -13.49
CA SER A 246 5.41 9.46 -14.21
C SER A 246 4.12 9.64 -14.99
N ILE A 247 3.98 8.82 -16.01
CA ILE A 247 2.75 8.63 -16.77
C ILE A 247 2.63 7.15 -17.12
N GLY A 248 1.46 6.58 -16.97
CA GLY A 248 1.27 5.16 -17.24
C GLY A 248 -0.18 4.77 -17.48
N ALA A 249 -0.35 3.50 -17.83
CA ALA A 249 -1.63 2.85 -18.03
C ALA A 249 -1.64 1.47 -17.35
N LYS A 250 -2.76 1.15 -16.71
CA LYS A 250 -3.09 -0.18 -16.21
C LYS A 250 -4.31 -0.69 -16.96
N TYR A 251 -4.24 -1.93 -17.43
CA TYR A 251 -5.34 -2.60 -18.10
C TYR A 251 -5.75 -3.87 -17.35
N SER A 252 -7.03 -4.01 -17.07
CA SER A 252 -7.62 -5.23 -16.50
C SER A 252 -7.88 -6.22 -17.65
N VAL A 253 -6.96 -7.16 -17.87
CA VAL A 253 -7.00 -8.11 -19.00
C VAL A 253 -8.11 -9.14 -18.83
N ALA A 254 -8.28 -9.63 -17.60
CA ALA A 254 -9.30 -10.59 -17.18
C ALA A 254 -9.49 -10.49 -15.66
N PRO A 255 -10.52 -11.12 -15.07
CA PRO A 255 -10.62 -11.24 -13.62
C PRO A 255 -9.33 -11.82 -13.02
N GLY A 256 -8.73 -11.10 -12.08
CA GLY A 256 -7.46 -11.47 -11.46
C GLY A 256 -6.21 -11.23 -12.32
N VAL A 257 -6.32 -10.70 -13.55
CA VAL A 257 -5.17 -10.47 -14.44
C VAL A 257 -5.09 -9.00 -14.84
N SER A 258 -3.97 -8.36 -14.59
CA SER A 258 -3.72 -6.97 -15.02
C SER A 258 -2.34 -6.80 -15.63
N ALA A 259 -2.23 -5.83 -16.53
CA ALA A 259 -0.98 -5.38 -17.13
C ALA A 259 -0.77 -3.89 -16.88
N ILE A 260 0.46 -3.47 -16.65
CA ILE A 260 0.85 -2.08 -16.42
C ILE A 260 1.97 -1.71 -17.38
N ILE A 261 1.91 -0.50 -17.89
CA ILE A 261 3.04 0.19 -18.51
C ILE A 261 3.17 1.58 -17.89
N GLU A 262 4.37 1.94 -17.48
CA GLU A 262 4.68 3.26 -16.91
C GLU A 262 6.00 3.77 -17.46
N ASN A 263 6.05 5.06 -17.77
CA ASN A 263 7.29 5.78 -18.02
C ASN A 263 7.49 6.79 -16.89
N SER A 264 8.70 6.86 -16.35
CA SER A 264 9.05 7.77 -15.28
C SER A 264 10.36 8.48 -15.55
N ASP A 265 10.39 9.76 -15.17
CA ASP A 265 11.59 10.61 -15.19
C ASP A 265 11.89 11.06 -13.77
N SER A 266 13.14 10.99 -13.39
CA SER A 266 13.63 11.52 -12.12
C SER A 266 14.85 12.42 -12.35
N ASP A 267 14.94 13.45 -11.51
CA ASP A 267 16.17 14.28 -11.37
C ASP A 267 16.54 14.27 -9.89
N SER A 268 17.56 13.54 -9.55
CA SER A 268 18.09 13.46 -8.19
C SER A 268 19.34 14.32 -8.07
N ALA A 269 19.15 15.56 -7.59
CA ALA A 269 20.23 16.52 -7.41
C ALA A 269 21.09 16.76 -8.68
N GLY A 270 20.45 16.80 -9.86
CA GLY A 270 21.09 17.02 -11.15
C GLY A 270 21.42 15.74 -11.93
N THR A 271 21.26 14.56 -11.34
CA THR A 271 21.36 13.28 -12.04
C THR A 271 19.99 12.88 -12.58
N LYS A 272 19.84 12.88 -13.90
CA LYS A 272 18.59 12.53 -14.58
C LYS A 272 18.57 11.06 -14.95
N THR A 273 17.43 10.43 -14.72
CA THR A 273 17.18 9.04 -15.10
C THR A 273 15.76 8.94 -15.69
N SER A 274 15.65 8.31 -16.85
CA SER A 274 14.35 7.94 -17.43
C SER A 274 14.21 6.42 -17.42
N ARG A 275 13.03 5.93 -17.11
CA ARG A 275 12.76 4.50 -17.00
C ARG A 275 11.39 4.16 -17.59
N THR A 276 11.34 3.09 -18.36
CA THR A 276 10.08 2.46 -18.80
C THR A 276 9.93 1.13 -18.06
N PHE A 277 8.77 0.93 -17.50
CA PHE A 277 8.40 -0.26 -16.74
C PHE A 277 7.17 -0.92 -17.35
N VAL A 278 7.20 -2.25 -17.38
CA VAL A 278 6.07 -3.08 -17.80
C VAL A 278 5.91 -4.21 -16.81
N SER A 279 4.70 -4.47 -16.34
CA SER A 279 4.41 -5.64 -15.52
C SER A 279 3.13 -6.35 -15.95
N MET A 280 3.06 -7.63 -15.60
CA MET A 280 1.85 -8.43 -15.69
C MET A 280 1.66 -9.17 -14.38
N THR A 281 0.49 -8.98 -13.75
CA THR A 281 0.14 -9.58 -12.46
C THR A 281 -1.03 -10.53 -12.63
N VAL A 282 -0.94 -11.70 -11.99
CA VAL A 282 -2.02 -12.67 -11.85
C VAL A 282 -2.31 -12.84 -10.37
N ALA A 283 -3.57 -12.63 -9.98
CA ALA A 283 -4.08 -12.87 -8.62
C ALA A 283 -5.07 -14.03 -8.60
N PHE A 284 -5.11 -14.80 -7.50
CA PHE A 284 -5.97 -15.98 -7.33
C PHE A 284 -6.53 -16.08 -5.91
#